data_54c1603cd4c8a473d34cb7aa5883dbe6
#
_entry.id   54c1603cd4c8a473d34cb7aa5883dbe6
#
_cell.length_a   1.000
_cell.length_b   1.000
_cell.length_c   1.000
_cell.angle_alpha   90.00
_cell.angle_beta   90.00
_cell.angle_gamma   90.00
#
_symmetry.space_group_name_H-M   'P 1'
#
loop_
_entity.id
_entity.type
_entity.pdbx_description
1 polymer ?
#
loop_
_entity_poly.entity_id
_entity_poly.type
_entity_poly.pdbx_seq_one_letter_code
_entity_poly.pdbx_strand_id
1 'polypeptide(L)'
;MDTRHMDIWQGKAEFKARVLLWASKLDVEVRSLAVRPMRNKWASCSTAGSLNFNAELLLMERKLGDYVIVHELLHFSVPNHGKLWKSLMRVHLGDYALREARLKLNSEGGC
;
A
#
# COMPACT_ATOMS: atom_id res chain seq x y z
N MET A 1 12.42 -1.01 -26.50
CA MET A 1 11.44 -0.44 -25.57
C MET A 1 11.91 -0.59 -24.14
N ASP A 2 11.78 0.46 -23.39
CA ASP A 2 12.23 0.46 -22.01
C ASP A 2 11.16 -0.15 -21.10
N THR A 3 11.43 -1.36 -20.60
CA THR A 3 10.46 -2.07 -19.75
C THR A 3 10.26 -1.43 -18.39
N ARG A 4 11.17 -0.52 -17.99
CA ARG A 4 11.03 0.13 -16.70
C ARG A 4 9.79 1.01 -16.60
N HIS A 5 9.32 1.53 -17.74
CA HIS A 5 8.10 2.32 -17.74
C HIS A 5 6.88 1.51 -17.32
N MET A 6 6.92 0.21 -17.52
CA MET A 6 5.79 -0.66 -17.18
C MET A 6 5.68 -0.94 -15.69
N ASP A 7 6.76 -0.65 -14.93
CA ASP A 7 6.78 -0.88 -13.49
C ASP A 7 6.35 0.33 -12.69
N ILE A 8 6.02 1.43 -13.36
CA ILE A 8 5.62 2.68 -12.73
C ILE A 8 4.15 2.94 -12.98
N TRP A 9 3.49 3.51 -11.99
CA TRP A 9 2.06 3.82 -12.08
C TRP A 9 1.77 4.83 -13.18
N GLN A 10 0.65 4.61 -13.87
CA GLN A 10 0.21 5.50 -14.94
C GLN A 10 -0.67 6.64 -14.43
N GLY A 11 -0.63 6.92 -13.15
CA GLY A 11 -1.37 8.01 -12.55
C GLY A 11 -2.24 7.56 -11.40
N LYS A 12 -2.98 8.52 -10.83
CA LYS A 12 -3.81 8.26 -9.67
C LYS A 12 -4.91 7.23 -9.92
N ALA A 13 -5.51 7.28 -11.09
CA ALA A 13 -6.62 6.38 -11.41
C ALA A 13 -6.17 4.92 -11.37
N GLU A 14 -5.01 4.65 -11.94
CA GLU A 14 -4.47 3.29 -11.93
C GLU A 14 -4.16 2.83 -10.50
N PHE A 15 -3.56 3.72 -9.70
CA PHE A 15 -3.24 3.40 -8.32
C PHE A 15 -4.51 3.11 -7.52
N LYS A 16 -5.53 3.95 -7.67
CA LYS A 16 -6.79 3.73 -6.95
C LYS A 16 -7.47 2.43 -7.37
N ALA A 17 -7.41 2.10 -8.66
CA ALA A 17 -7.95 0.83 -9.14
C ALA A 17 -7.22 -0.35 -8.49
N ARG A 18 -5.91 -0.23 -8.32
CA ARG A 18 -5.12 -1.28 -7.68
C ARG A 18 -5.49 -1.43 -6.20
N VAL A 19 -5.72 -0.31 -5.52
CA VAL A 19 -6.16 -0.34 -4.11
C VAL A 19 -7.47 -1.10 -4.00
N LEU A 20 -8.42 -0.81 -4.89
CA LEU A 20 -9.73 -1.47 -4.84
C LEU A 20 -9.62 -2.95 -5.20
N LEU A 21 -8.69 -3.31 -6.09
CA LEU A 21 -8.45 -4.70 -6.41
C LEU A 21 -7.93 -5.47 -5.20
N TRP A 22 -6.94 -4.89 -4.50
CA TRP A 22 -6.43 -5.53 -3.29
C TRP A 22 -7.48 -5.58 -2.19
N ALA A 23 -8.27 -4.51 -2.04
CA ALA A 23 -9.35 -4.48 -1.06
C ALA A 23 -10.34 -5.61 -1.30
N SER A 24 -10.67 -5.86 -2.56
CA SER A 24 -11.54 -6.97 -2.92
C SER A 24 -10.94 -8.32 -2.53
N LYS A 25 -9.65 -8.50 -2.82
CA LYS A 25 -8.95 -9.74 -2.48
C LYS A 25 -8.85 -9.97 -0.97
N LEU A 26 -8.72 -8.89 -0.21
CA LEU A 26 -8.56 -8.97 1.24
C LEU A 26 -9.89 -8.82 1.98
N ASP A 27 -10.97 -8.67 1.25
CA ASP A 27 -12.32 -8.50 1.81
C ASP A 27 -12.40 -7.30 2.75
N VAL A 28 -11.88 -6.17 2.29
CA VAL A 28 -11.89 -4.92 3.04
C VAL A 28 -12.78 -3.92 2.33
N GLU A 29 -13.68 -3.28 3.06
CA GLU A 29 -14.53 -2.22 2.53
C GLU A 29 -13.83 -0.88 2.63
N VAL A 30 -13.61 -0.23 1.50
CA VAL A 30 -12.99 1.09 1.44
C VAL A 30 -14.08 2.13 1.26
N ARG A 31 -14.23 3.04 2.22
CA ARG A 31 -15.26 4.07 2.16
C ARG A 31 -14.79 5.34 1.48
N SER A 32 -13.54 5.71 1.69
CA SER A 32 -12.97 6.84 0.97
C SER A 32 -11.51 6.57 0.67
N LEU A 33 -11.03 7.14 -0.42
CA LEU A 33 -9.70 6.87 -0.92
C LEU A 33 -9.16 8.12 -1.58
N ALA A 34 -8.00 8.59 -1.10
CA ALA A 34 -7.34 9.75 -1.66
C ALA A 34 -5.87 9.46 -1.89
N VAL A 35 -5.32 10.07 -2.94
CA VAL A 35 -3.90 10.05 -3.23
C VAL A 35 -3.45 11.49 -3.28
N ARG A 36 -2.60 11.89 -2.33
CA ARG A 36 -2.22 13.29 -2.19
C ARG A 36 -0.83 13.39 -1.58
N PRO A 37 -0.16 14.55 -1.71
CA PRO A 37 1.13 14.72 -1.06
C PRO A 37 0.99 14.56 0.46
N MET A 38 1.93 13.84 1.04
CA MET A 38 1.93 13.61 2.49
C MET A 38 3.35 13.78 2.99
N ARG A 39 3.49 14.15 4.26
CA ARG A 39 4.79 14.30 4.90
C ARG A 39 5.05 13.16 5.86
N ASN A 40 6.28 12.66 5.84
CA ASN A 40 6.75 11.68 6.82
C ASN A 40 5.98 10.38 6.90
N LYS A 41 5.19 10.08 5.88
CA LYS A 41 4.49 8.79 5.83
C LYS A 41 4.09 8.46 4.40
N TRP A 42 3.92 7.18 4.14
CA TRP A 42 3.48 6.69 2.84
C TRP A 42 1.98 6.57 2.73
N ALA A 43 1.31 6.38 3.85
CA ALA A 43 -0.13 6.19 3.85
C ALA A 43 -0.69 6.39 5.26
N SER A 44 -2.01 6.53 5.34
CA SER A 44 -2.71 6.53 6.61
C SER A 44 -4.10 5.93 6.38
N CYS A 45 -4.65 5.37 7.43
CA CYS A 45 -6.00 4.82 7.37
C CYS A 45 -6.73 5.14 8.66
N SER A 46 -8.06 5.04 8.60
CA SER A 46 -8.87 5.17 9.80
C SER A 46 -9.77 3.95 9.92
N THR A 47 -10.23 3.67 11.13
CA THR A 47 -11.13 2.55 11.36
C THR A 47 -12.46 2.71 10.65
N ALA A 48 -12.77 3.93 10.21
CA ALA A 48 -14.00 4.20 9.46
C ALA A 48 -13.93 3.82 7.99
N GLY A 49 -12.77 3.36 7.53
CA GLY A 49 -12.61 2.94 6.14
C GLY A 49 -12.00 4.00 5.22
N SER A 50 -11.40 5.04 5.77
CA SER A 50 -10.72 6.06 4.98
C SER A 50 -9.27 5.70 4.75
N LEU A 51 -8.82 5.82 3.52
CA LEU A 51 -7.42 5.56 3.14
C LEU A 51 -6.85 6.78 2.45
N ASN A 52 -5.62 7.13 2.82
CA ASN A 52 -4.87 8.18 2.14
C ASN A 52 -3.51 7.60 1.77
N PHE A 53 -3.08 7.82 0.53
CA PHE A 53 -1.78 7.37 0.07
C PHE A 53 -0.97 8.56 -0.41
N ASN A 54 0.33 8.50 -0.17
CA ASN A 54 1.24 9.55 -0.59
C ASN A 54 1.40 9.52 -2.10
N ALA A 55 1.17 10.66 -2.75
CA ALA A 55 1.30 10.77 -4.19
C ALA A 55 2.71 10.44 -4.70
N GLU A 56 3.72 10.49 -3.84
CA GLU A 56 5.07 10.10 -4.23
C GLU A 56 5.15 8.63 -4.63
N LEU A 57 4.23 7.80 -4.16
CA LEU A 57 4.19 6.40 -4.56
C LEU A 57 3.97 6.23 -6.06
N LEU A 58 3.35 7.23 -6.70
CA LEU A 58 3.11 7.19 -8.14
C LEU A 58 4.41 7.26 -8.94
N LEU A 59 5.48 7.73 -8.32
CA LEU A 59 6.79 7.87 -8.96
C LEU A 59 7.68 6.66 -8.71
N MET A 60 7.18 5.67 -8.00
CA MET A 60 7.94 4.49 -7.61
C MET A 60 7.44 3.26 -8.35
N GLU A 61 8.23 2.18 -8.27
CA GLU A 61 7.83 0.91 -8.85
C GLU A 61 6.49 0.44 -8.26
N ARG A 62 5.69 -0.21 -9.09
CA ARG A 62 4.39 -0.74 -8.66
C ARG A 62 4.52 -1.67 -7.46
N LYS A 63 5.60 -2.42 -7.38
CA LYS A 63 5.82 -3.34 -6.26
C LYS A 63 5.85 -2.65 -4.92
N LEU A 64 6.42 -1.44 -4.88
CA LEU A 64 6.47 -0.66 -3.65
C LEU A 64 5.08 -0.16 -3.27
N GLY A 65 4.32 0.27 -4.27
CA GLY A 65 2.94 0.67 -4.05
C GLY A 65 2.09 -0.49 -3.54
N ASP A 66 2.24 -1.67 -4.15
CA ASP A 66 1.52 -2.86 -3.69
C ASP A 66 1.84 -3.17 -2.22
N TYR A 67 3.10 -3.04 -1.84
CA TYR A 67 3.48 -3.27 -0.45
C TYR A 67 2.73 -2.33 0.49
N VAL A 68 2.73 -1.04 0.18
CA VAL A 68 2.06 -0.05 1.03
C VAL A 68 0.56 -0.31 1.07
N ILE A 69 -0.04 -0.61 -0.09
CA ILE A 69 -1.47 -0.88 -0.17
C ILE A 69 -1.87 -2.06 0.73
N VAL A 70 -1.18 -3.18 0.58
CA VAL A 70 -1.50 -4.37 1.36
C VAL A 70 -1.22 -4.15 2.84
N HIS A 71 -0.13 -3.45 3.15
CA HIS A 71 0.21 -3.08 4.53
C HIS A 71 -0.97 -2.35 5.20
N GLU A 72 -1.50 -1.32 4.53
CA GLU A 72 -2.58 -0.53 5.11
C GLU A 72 -3.90 -1.31 5.17
N LEU A 73 -4.21 -2.05 4.13
CA LEU A 73 -5.46 -2.81 4.10
C LEU A 73 -5.49 -3.90 5.17
N LEU A 74 -4.37 -4.54 5.43
CA LEU A 74 -4.33 -5.57 6.46
C LEU A 74 -4.58 -5.01 7.86
N HIS A 75 -4.31 -3.73 8.08
CA HIS A 75 -4.58 -3.12 9.38
C HIS A 75 -6.07 -3.13 9.74
N PHE A 76 -6.96 -3.23 8.78
CA PHE A 76 -8.40 -3.30 9.06
C PHE A 76 -8.77 -4.65 9.69
N SER A 77 -8.00 -5.69 9.39
CA SER A 77 -8.29 -7.03 9.93
C SER A 77 -7.29 -7.45 11.00
N VAL A 78 -6.05 -7.00 10.89
CA VAL A 78 -4.98 -7.39 11.79
C VAL A 78 -4.24 -6.13 12.24
N PRO A 79 -4.68 -5.52 13.36
CA PRO A 79 -4.17 -4.20 13.75
C PRO A 79 -2.71 -4.14 14.18
N ASN A 80 -2.10 -5.25 14.53
CA ASN A 80 -0.69 -5.23 14.90
C ASN A 80 0.16 -6.01 13.89
N HIS A 81 1.47 -5.74 13.88
CA HIS A 81 2.41 -6.37 12.96
C HIS A 81 2.97 -7.68 13.50
N GLY A 82 2.11 -8.51 14.11
CA GLY A 82 2.52 -9.79 14.67
C GLY A 82 2.67 -10.89 13.62
N LYS A 83 2.73 -12.13 14.11
CA LYS A 83 2.96 -13.28 13.23
C LYS A 83 1.89 -13.43 12.15
N LEU A 84 0.64 -13.22 12.50
CA LEU A 84 -0.45 -13.36 11.54
C LEU A 84 -0.32 -12.32 10.43
N TRP A 85 -0.05 -11.06 10.80
CA TRP A 85 0.13 -10.00 9.81
C TRP A 85 1.26 -10.36 8.86
N LYS A 86 2.39 -10.81 9.39
CA LYS A 86 3.54 -11.16 8.57
C LYS A 86 3.25 -12.34 7.65
N SER A 87 2.51 -13.32 8.14
CA SER A 87 2.11 -14.46 7.31
C SER A 87 1.23 -14.02 6.15
N LEU A 88 0.27 -13.13 6.42
CA LEU A 88 -0.62 -12.63 5.38
C LEU A 88 0.14 -11.78 4.36
N MET A 89 1.09 -10.99 4.80
CA MET A 89 1.92 -10.23 3.88
C MET A 89 2.68 -11.15 2.93
N ARG A 90 3.21 -12.26 3.43
CA ARG A 90 3.91 -13.24 2.58
C ARG A 90 2.97 -13.94 1.62
N VAL A 91 1.77 -14.27 2.07
CA VAL A 91 0.80 -14.92 1.21
C VAL A 91 0.47 -14.04 0.00
N HIS A 92 0.29 -12.75 0.24
CA HIS A 92 -0.14 -11.84 -0.83
C HIS A 92 1.01 -11.23 -1.63
N LEU A 93 2.17 -11.03 -1.02
CA LEU A 93 3.28 -10.32 -1.65
C LEU A 93 4.55 -11.17 -1.81
N GLY A 94 4.57 -12.37 -1.24
CA GLY A 94 5.76 -13.19 -1.26
C GLY A 94 6.85 -12.58 -0.37
N ASP A 95 8.08 -12.56 -0.86
CA ASP A 95 9.19 -11.99 -0.10
C ASP A 95 9.15 -10.47 -0.20
N TYR A 96 8.58 -9.83 0.79
CA TYR A 96 8.40 -8.38 0.80
C TYR A 96 9.50 -7.62 1.54
N ALA A 97 10.50 -8.33 2.07
CA ALA A 97 11.53 -7.70 2.91
C ALA A 97 12.28 -6.57 2.21
N LEU A 98 12.61 -6.74 0.93
CA LEU A 98 13.30 -5.69 0.19
C LEU A 98 12.43 -4.47 -0.01
N ARG A 99 11.15 -4.68 -0.23
CA ARG A 99 10.21 -3.56 -0.40
C ARG A 99 10.08 -2.79 0.90
N GLU A 100 9.96 -3.52 2.00
CA GLU A 100 9.89 -2.90 3.32
C GLU A 100 11.16 -2.10 3.61
N ALA A 101 12.32 -2.66 3.31
CA ALA A 101 13.58 -1.98 3.57
C ALA A 101 13.70 -0.68 2.79
N ARG A 102 13.26 -0.66 1.54
CA ARG A 102 13.33 0.54 0.71
C ARG A 102 12.42 1.65 1.20
N LEU A 103 11.34 1.30 1.86
CA LEU A 103 10.36 2.28 2.34
C LEU A 103 10.47 2.57 3.83
N LYS A 104 11.34 1.86 4.53
CA LYS A 104 11.38 1.88 5.98
C LYS A 104 11.54 3.26 6.59
N LEU A 105 12.37 4.10 5.97
CA LEU A 105 12.65 5.41 6.52
C LEU A 105 11.40 6.27 6.65
N ASN A 106 10.40 6.01 5.85
CA ASN A 106 9.20 6.83 5.80
C ASN A 106 7.93 6.07 6.16
N SER A 107 8.07 4.84 6.63
CA SER A 107 6.91 3.98 6.85
C SER A 107 6.28 4.09 8.23
N GLU A 108 6.94 4.78 9.15
CA GLU A 108 6.49 4.81 10.54
C GLU A 108 5.18 5.56 10.75
N GLY A 109 4.81 6.41 9.83
CA GLY A 109 3.59 7.17 9.93
C GLY A 109 2.33 6.43 9.50
N GLY A 110 2.45 5.18 9.07
CA GLY A 110 1.29 4.41 8.68
C GLY A 110 0.41 4.04 9.86
N CYS A 111 -0.77 3.60 9.60
CA CYS A 111 -1.71 3.19 10.64
C CYS A 111 -1.15 2.12 11.55
#